data_ce80e6b1f73902bd9b4a1aff9f4f07cb
#
_entry.id   ce80e6b1f73902bd9b4a1aff9f4f07cb
#
_cell.length_a   1.000
_cell.length_b   1.000
_cell.length_c   1.000
_cell.angle_alpha   90.00
_cell.angle_beta   90.00
_cell.angle_gamma   90.00
#
_symmetry.space_group_name_H-M   'P 1'
#
loop_
_entity.id
_entity.type
_entity.pdbx_description
1 polymer ?
#
loop_
_entity_poly.entity_id
_entity_poly.type
_entity_poly.pdbx_seq_one_letter_code
_entity_poly.pdbx_strand_id
1 'polypeptide(L)'
;MAQLSSLSPKLIWHFFEQICSIPHPSKHEAKLSAWIIQWAQGEGLAVKQDKVGNIIIKKPASPGMENHKAVVLQAHIDMVPQANADTKHNFATDPIDAYVDGEWVTARGTTLGADNGIGMAGCLAVLADKTIKHGPLEVLLTTDEETGMTGAFGLEAGWLEGEILLNTDSEEDGEVYMGCAGGVDANIRFPLELVDASEGEAFELAVKGLRGGHSGCDIHRGRGNANKLLVRLLKAAEPLGVRLAEIHGGTLRNAIPREAHATLLVPAASVNEFKALVDRYTGIYQTELAATEPNLTVLVNNAAKPAKLMSISLQQRLLDALMACPNGVMRMSDAMPGVTETSTNLGVIKTQDGEVYVQCLIRSLIDSGRESIEQMTHSLFTLAGASCEFTGAYPGWAPNVDSPVMALVRNSYQTLFGTMPNVMVIHAGLECGLFKSAYPEWDMVSFGPTIRGAHSPDEKVHIPAVERFWQLLVHVLEAIPAK
;
A
#
# COMPACT_ATOMS: atom_id res chain seq x y z
N MET A 1 -4.49 30.70 11.84
CA MET A 1 -4.36 29.87 10.63
C MET A 1 -3.78 30.76 9.53
N ALA A 2 -2.71 30.33 8.87
CA ALA A 2 -2.25 30.99 7.66
C ALA A 2 -3.35 30.79 6.60
N GLN A 3 -3.74 31.88 5.90
CA GLN A 3 -4.76 31.77 4.84
C GLN A 3 -4.18 31.00 3.65
N LEU A 4 -4.40 29.68 3.59
CA LEU A 4 -3.98 28.86 2.45
C LEU A 4 -4.65 29.32 1.16
N SER A 5 -5.88 29.83 1.25
CA SER A 5 -6.64 30.41 0.14
C SER A 5 -5.97 31.64 -0.52
N SER A 6 -4.88 32.17 0.05
CA SER A 6 -4.05 33.17 -0.61
C SER A 6 -3.05 32.61 -1.63
N LEU A 7 -2.80 31.28 -1.59
CA LEU A 7 -1.91 30.59 -2.52
C LEU A 7 -2.55 30.41 -3.90
N SER A 8 -1.73 30.14 -4.92
CA SER A 8 -2.16 29.79 -6.27
C SER A 8 -2.04 28.27 -6.51
N PRO A 9 -3.04 27.60 -7.12
CA PRO A 9 -4.34 28.10 -7.62
C PRO A 9 -5.34 28.32 -6.47
N LYS A 10 -6.01 29.48 -6.46
CA LYS A 10 -6.87 29.89 -5.35
C LYS A 10 -7.99 28.91 -4.99
N LEU A 11 -8.64 28.31 -5.99
CA LEU A 11 -9.77 27.41 -5.73
C LEU A 11 -9.34 26.13 -5.04
N ILE A 12 -8.24 25.50 -5.45
CA ILE A 12 -7.74 24.28 -4.78
C ILE A 12 -7.41 24.61 -3.32
N TRP A 13 -6.64 25.67 -3.08
CA TRP A 13 -6.24 26.01 -1.70
C TRP A 13 -7.42 26.46 -0.84
N HIS A 14 -8.43 27.09 -1.44
CA HIS A 14 -9.68 27.39 -0.73
C HIS A 14 -10.38 26.10 -0.26
N PHE A 15 -10.57 25.14 -1.17
CA PHE A 15 -11.21 23.87 -0.79
C PHE A 15 -10.35 23.07 0.17
N PHE A 16 -9.04 23.02 -0.01
CA PHE A 16 -8.15 22.32 0.89
C PHE A 16 -8.18 22.93 2.31
N GLU A 17 -8.23 24.25 2.43
CA GLU A 17 -8.38 24.92 3.74
C GLU A 17 -9.73 24.55 4.41
N GLN A 18 -10.81 24.45 3.65
CA GLN A 18 -12.10 23.97 4.17
C GLN A 18 -12.02 22.49 4.62
N ILE A 19 -11.41 21.64 3.81
CA ILE A 19 -11.19 20.23 4.14
C ILE A 19 -10.40 20.10 5.44
N CYS A 20 -9.27 20.79 5.59
CA CYS A 20 -8.47 20.79 6.83
C CYS A 20 -9.27 21.26 8.05
N SER A 21 -10.28 22.14 7.85
CA SER A 21 -11.11 22.66 8.95
C SER A 21 -12.13 21.66 9.49
N ILE A 22 -12.38 20.57 8.76
CA ILE A 22 -13.43 19.59 9.08
C ILE A 22 -12.77 18.24 9.39
N PRO A 23 -12.88 17.70 10.62
CA PRO A 23 -12.36 16.38 10.97
C PRO A 23 -12.92 15.25 10.10
N HIS A 24 -12.03 14.45 9.50
CA HIS A 24 -12.39 13.36 8.56
C HIS A 24 -11.42 12.17 8.58
N PRO A 25 -10.98 11.68 9.77
CA PRO A 25 -10.15 10.49 9.79
C PRO A 25 -10.92 9.28 9.26
N SER A 26 -10.20 8.28 8.74
CA SER A 26 -10.76 7.04 8.19
C SER A 26 -11.85 6.46 9.10
N LYS A 27 -12.98 6.03 8.52
CA LYS A 27 -14.22 5.58 9.19
C LYS A 27 -15.01 6.65 9.96
N HIS A 28 -14.59 7.91 9.89
CA HIS A 28 -15.27 9.04 10.57
C HIS A 28 -15.47 10.24 9.63
N GLU A 29 -15.66 10.02 8.34
CA GLU A 29 -15.77 11.03 7.28
C GLU A 29 -17.12 11.74 7.22
N ALA A 30 -18.11 11.33 8.04
CA ALA A 30 -19.49 11.77 7.94
C ALA A 30 -19.67 13.31 7.96
N LYS A 31 -18.85 14.04 8.73
CA LYS A 31 -18.93 15.51 8.80
C LYS A 31 -18.50 16.16 7.48
N LEU A 32 -17.38 15.71 6.92
CA LEU A 32 -16.88 16.23 5.64
C LEU A 32 -17.82 15.83 4.51
N SER A 33 -18.31 14.59 4.49
CA SER A 33 -19.29 14.10 3.51
C SER A 33 -20.55 14.96 3.51
N ALA A 34 -21.10 15.28 4.69
CA ALA A 34 -22.28 16.13 4.82
C ALA A 34 -22.01 17.55 4.28
N TRP A 35 -20.83 18.13 4.57
CA TRP A 35 -20.44 19.43 4.07
C TRP A 35 -20.31 19.44 2.54
N ILE A 36 -19.67 18.43 1.95
CA ILE A 36 -19.51 18.29 0.48
C ILE A 36 -20.91 18.21 -0.19
N ILE A 37 -21.81 17.38 0.34
CA ILE A 37 -23.15 17.21 -0.19
C ILE A 37 -23.92 18.54 -0.12
N GLN A 38 -23.89 19.23 1.00
CA GLN A 38 -24.56 20.51 1.18
C GLN A 38 -23.99 21.58 0.23
N TRP A 39 -22.67 21.64 0.10
CA TRP A 39 -22.00 22.56 -0.84
C TRP A 39 -22.41 22.28 -2.29
N ALA A 40 -22.36 21.02 -2.74
CA ALA A 40 -22.74 20.65 -4.11
C ALA A 40 -24.21 20.98 -4.41
N GLN A 41 -25.13 20.76 -3.47
CA GLN A 41 -26.53 21.16 -3.59
C GLN A 41 -26.68 22.67 -3.68
N GLY A 42 -25.89 23.42 -2.91
CA GLY A 42 -25.86 24.90 -2.95
C GLY A 42 -25.38 25.46 -4.29
N GLU A 43 -24.47 24.75 -4.98
CA GLU A 43 -24.03 25.08 -6.36
C GLU A 43 -25.01 24.62 -7.45
N GLY A 44 -26.12 23.95 -7.05
CA GLY A 44 -27.12 23.43 -8.00
C GLY A 44 -26.68 22.16 -8.73
N LEU A 45 -25.66 21.44 -8.22
CA LEU A 45 -25.15 20.20 -8.80
C LEU A 45 -25.99 19.00 -8.34
N ALA A 46 -26.15 18.03 -9.24
CA ALA A 46 -26.75 16.75 -8.87
C ALA A 46 -25.77 15.95 -8.00
N VAL A 47 -26.17 15.60 -6.78
CA VAL A 47 -25.34 14.85 -5.84
C VAL A 47 -26.12 13.66 -5.27
N LYS A 48 -25.44 12.52 -5.17
CA LYS A 48 -25.97 11.29 -4.56
C LYS A 48 -24.90 10.68 -3.65
N GLN A 49 -25.34 9.94 -2.67
CA GLN A 49 -24.49 9.10 -1.84
C GLN A 49 -24.95 7.65 -1.99
N ASP A 50 -24.02 6.73 -2.18
CA ASP A 50 -24.31 5.30 -2.26
C ASP A 50 -24.45 4.67 -0.86
N LYS A 51 -24.67 3.34 -0.82
CA LYS A 51 -24.91 2.60 0.42
C LYS A 51 -23.71 2.52 1.35
N VAL A 52 -22.50 2.61 0.79
CA VAL A 52 -21.24 2.51 1.56
C VAL A 52 -20.66 3.88 1.94
N GLY A 53 -21.25 4.97 1.42
CA GLY A 53 -20.88 6.33 1.80
C GLY A 53 -20.14 7.11 0.71
N ASN A 54 -19.88 6.52 -0.46
CA ASN A 54 -19.30 7.26 -1.58
C ASN A 54 -20.20 8.39 -2.05
N ILE A 55 -19.62 9.51 -2.43
CA ILE A 55 -20.34 10.68 -2.96
C ILE A 55 -20.12 10.75 -4.46
N ILE A 56 -21.20 10.85 -5.21
CA ILE A 56 -21.20 11.04 -6.65
C ILE A 56 -21.83 12.40 -6.97
N ILE A 57 -21.06 13.28 -7.62
CA ILE A 57 -21.50 14.60 -8.04
C ILE A 57 -21.44 14.70 -9.55
N LYS A 58 -22.52 15.14 -10.20
CA LYS A 58 -22.58 15.27 -11.65
C LYS A 58 -22.66 16.75 -12.05
N LYS A 59 -21.85 17.13 -13.04
CA LYS A 59 -21.84 18.46 -13.65
C LYS A 59 -22.10 18.33 -15.15
N PRO A 60 -23.13 19.01 -15.70
CA PRO A 60 -23.39 19.02 -17.16
C PRO A 60 -22.19 19.54 -17.95
N ALA A 61 -22.05 19.09 -19.18
CA ALA A 61 -21.03 19.59 -20.11
C ALA A 61 -21.10 21.12 -20.27
N SER A 62 -19.94 21.71 -20.49
CA SER A 62 -19.87 23.13 -20.94
C SER A 62 -20.52 23.27 -22.31
N PRO A 63 -21.12 24.45 -22.62
CA PRO A 63 -21.73 24.69 -23.93
C PRO A 63 -20.80 24.37 -25.11
N GLY A 64 -21.27 23.52 -26.02
CA GLY A 64 -20.50 23.03 -27.18
C GLY A 64 -19.62 21.79 -26.92
N MET A 65 -19.62 21.24 -25.70
CA MET A 65 -18.88 20.01 -25.36
C MET A 65 -19.79 18.83 -24.97
N GLU A 66 -21.07 18.91 -25.29
CA GLU A 66 -22.08 17.89 -24.90
C GLU A 66 -21.80 16.52 -25.52
N ASN A 67 -21.16 16.48 -26.70
CA ASN A 67 -20.77 15.27 -27.40
C ASN A 67 -19.37 14.72 -27.06
N HIS A 68 -18.68 15.31 -26.07
CA HIS A 68 -17.39 14.79 -25.63
C HIS A 68 -17.59 13.61 -24.71
N LYS A 69 -16.55 12.77 -24.62
CA LYS A 69 -16.56 11.64 -23.69
C LYS A 69 -16.75 12.11 -22.25
N ALA A 70 -17.54 11.37 -21.50
CA ALA A 70 -17.78 11.67 -20.11
C ALA A 70 -16.57 11.24 -19.24
N VAL A 71 -16.19 12.08 -18.30
CA VAL A 71 -15.04 11.89 -17.41
C VAL A 71 -15.49 11.76 -15.97
N VAL A 72 -14.91 10.80 -15.25
CA VAL A 72 -15.00 10.67 -13.80
C VAL A 72 -13.69 11.17 -13.20
N LEU A 73 -13.75 12.21 -12.35
CA LEU A 73 -12.66 12.58 -11.45
C LEU A 73 -12.82 11.82 -10.15
N GLN A 74 -11.73 11.30 -9.59
CA GLN A 74 -11.82 10.49 -8.40
C GLN A 74 -10.75 10.85 -7.37
N ALA A 75 -11.17 10.90 -6.10
CA ALA A 75 -10.35 11.08 -4.92
C ALA A 75 -10.99 10.33 -3.73
N HIS A 76 -10.26 10.12 -2.64
CA HIS A 76 -10.86 9.63 -1.39
C HIS A 76 -11.08 10.75 -0.37
N ILE A 77 -12.04 10.53 0.56
CA ILE A 77 -12.50 11.54 1.53
C ILE A 77 -11.68 11.50 2.81
N ASP A 78 -11.29 10.31 3.24
CA ASP A 78 -10.64 10.08 4.52
C ASP A 78 -9.15 10.46 4.53
N MET A 79 -8.59 10.53 5.72
CA MET A 79 -7.17 10.74 5.95
C MET A 79 -6.65 9.84 7.08
N VAL A 80 -5.37 9.49 7.04
CA VAL A 80 -4.67 8.78 8.12
C VAL A 80 -4.49 9.70 9.34
N PRO A 81 -4.98 9.32 10.54
CA PRO A 81 -4.88 10.13 11.76
C PRO A 81 -3.59 9.78 12.54
N GLN A 82 -2.48 10.46 12.27
CA GLN A 82 -1.23 10.31 13.01
C GLN A 82 -0.79 11.63 13.65
N ALA A 83 -0.31 11.56 14.89
CA ALA A 83 0.22 12.71 15.61
C ALA A 83 1.53 12.35 16.34
N ASN A 84 2.40 13.34 16.55
CA ASN A 84 3.57 13.17 17.42
C ASN A 84 3.14 12.91 18.87
N ALA A 85 3.93 12.16 19.62
CA ALA A 85 3.60 11.73 20.97
C ALA A 85 3.35 12.89 21.96
N ASP A 86 3.94 14.05 21.71
CA ASP A 86 3.80 15.27 22.51
C ASP A 86 2.69 16.21 21.99
N THR A 87 2.07 15.90 20.87
CA THR A 87 0.99 16.70 20.26
C THR A 87 -0.36 16.32 20.86
N LYS A 88 -1.05 17.30 21.46
CA LYS A 88 -2.43 17.13 21.92
C LYS A 88 -3.39 17.47 20.80
N HIS A 89 -3.91 16.45 20.11
CA HIS A 89 -4.84 16.59 19.01
C HIS A 89 -5.88 15.47 19.04
N ASN A 90 -7.12 15.80 18.82
CA ASN A 90 -8.22 14.84 18.70
C ASN A 90 -8.78 14.89 17.28
N PHE A 91 -8.39 13.92 16.45
CA PHE A 91 -8.82 13.84 15.05
C PHE A 91 -10.33 13.73 14.84
N ALA A 92 -11.13 13.40 15.87
CA ALA A 92 -12.58 13.37 15.76
C ALA A 92 -13.24 14.76 15.89
N THR A 93 -12.53 15.74 16.47
CA THR A 93 -13.09 17.05 16.83
C THR A 93 -12.28 18.25 16.38
N ASP A 94 -10.96 18.11 16.28
CA ASP A 94 -10.07 19.24 16.06
C ASP A 94 -9.71 19.38 14.58
N PRO A 95 -9.68 20.62 14.06
CA PRO A 95 -9.23 20.88 12.69
C PRO A 95 -7.71 20.67 12.58
N ILE A 96 -7.25 20.34 11.39
CA ILE A 96 -5.82 20.27 11.08
C ILE A 96 -5.23 21.71 11.07
N ASP A 97 -4.20 21.94 11.84
CA ASP A 97 -3.49 23.23 11.88
C ASP A 97 -2.43 23.29 10.77
N ALA A 98 -2.93 23.44 9.52
CA ALA A 98 -2.09 23.54 8.35
C ALA A 98 -1.43 24.92 8.25
N TYR A 99 -0.18 24.98 7.78
CA TYR A 99 0.57 26.21 7.56
C TYR A 99 1.57 26.11 6.42
N VAL A 100 2.00 27.27 5.92
CA VAL A 100 3.03 27.37 4.87
C VAL A 100 4.41 27.32 5.50
N ASP A 101 5.26 26.43 4.99
CA ASP A 101 6.69 26.32 5.33
C ASP A 101 7.53 26.35 4.03
N GLY A 102 8.00 27.55 3.68
CA GLY A 102 8.70 27.76 2.42
C GLY A 102 7.83 27.44 1.19
N GLU A 103 8.25 26.48 0.38
CA GLU A 103 7.50 26.00 -0.79
C GLU A 103 6.53 24.84 -0.46
N TRP A 104 6.31 24.57 0.82
CA TRP A 104 5.46 23.47 1.26
C TRP A 104 4.31 23.97 2.13
N VAL A 105 3.22 23.20 2.12
CA VAL A 105 2.19 23.25 3.16
C VAL A 105 2.31 21.99 3.99
N THR A 106 2.28 22.12 5.31
CA THR A 106 2.39 21.04 6.29
C THR A 106 1.47 21.30 7.48
N ALA A 107 1.42 20.40 8.46
CA ALA A 107 0.61 20.55 9.68
C ALA A 107 1.47 20.56 10.95
N ARG A 108 0.93 21.13 12.05
CA ARG A 108 1.66 21.20 13.33
C ARG A 108 1.48 19.92 14.12
N GLY A 109 2.47 19.02 14.02
CA GLY A 109 2.55 17.80 14.83
C GLY A 109 1.53 16.70 14.51
N THR A 110 0.79 16.85 13.40
CA THR A 110 -0.16 15.86 12.90
C THR A 110 0.09 15.59 11.43
N THR A 111 -0.50 14.50 10.88
CA THR A 111 -0.71 14.35 9.44
C THR A 111 -1.44 15.58 8.90
N LEU A 112 -1.14 15.95 7.66
CA LEU A 112 -1.76 17.08 6.97
C LEU A 112 -3.10 16.70 6.31
N GLY A 113 -3.21 15.44 5.83
CA GLY A 113 -4.31 14.97 5.01
C GLY A 113 -4.26 15.51 3.57
N ALA A 114 -3.07 15.81 3.05
CA ALA A 114 -2.86 16.14 1.65
C ALA A 114 -3.15 14.92 0.75
N ASP A 115 -2.82 13.76 1.22
CA ASP A 115 -3.25 12.46 0.76
C ASP A 115 -4.63 12.14 1.37
N ASN A 116 -5.76 12.14 0.64
CA ASN A 116 -5.93 12.65 -0.72
C ASN A 116 -6.72 13.97 -0.74
N GLY A 117 -6.63 14.77 0.34
CA GLY A 117 -7.35 16.04 0.48
C GLY A 117 -7.03 17.05 -0.62
N ILE A 118 -5.80 17.04 -1.18
CA ILE A 118 -5.45 17.96 -2.27
C ILE A 118 -6.06 17.51 -3.61
N GLY A 119 -6.12 16.20 -3.86
CA GLY A 119 -6.83 15.62 -5.01
C GLY A 119 -8.32 15.92 -4.94
N MET A 120 -8.94 15.69 -3.77
CA MET A 120 -10.34 16.03 -3.52
C MET A 120 -10.59 17.54 -3.71
N ALA A 121 -9.72 18.40 -3.20
CA ALA A 121 -9.81 19.85 -3.41
C ALA A 121 -9.75 20.22 -4.91
N GLY A 122 -8.92 19.53 -5.70
CA GLY A 122 -8.86 19.66 -7.15
C GLY A 122 -10.18 19.28 -7.83
N CYS A 123 -10.77 18.16 -7.43
CA CYS A 123 -12.09 17.73 -7.93
C CYS A 123 -13.19 18.78 -7.62
N LEU A 124 -13.24 19.27 -6.38
CA LEU A 124 -14.21 20.30 -5.98
C LEU A 124 -13.96 21.64 -6.69
N ALA A 125 -12.69 22.00 -6.90
CA ALA A 125 -12.31 23.22 -7.64
C ALA A 125 -12.78 23.17 -9.10
N VAL A 126 -12.66 22.02 -9.78
CA VAL A 126 -13.19 21.82 -11.14
C VAL A 126 -14.72 21.95 -11.18
N LEU A 127 -15.40 21.41 -10.15
CA LEU A 127 -16.86 21.58 -10.06
C LEU A 127 -17.28 23.03 -9.86
N ALA A 128 -16.54 23.78 -9.04
CA ALA A 128 -16.83 25.18 -8.73
C ALA A 128 -16.48 26.15 -9.87
N ASP A 129 -15.43 25.84 -10.63
CA ASP A 129 -14.98 26.70 -11.72
C ASP A 129 -15.97 26.69 -12.90
N LYS A 130 -16.42 27.86 -13.31
CA LYS A 130 -17.39 28.06 -14.41
C LYS A 130 -16.72 28.41 -15.74
N THR A 131 -15.39 28.50 -15.76
CA THR A 131 -14.61 28.92 -16.93
C THR A 131 -13.97 27.72 -17.65
N ILE A 132 -13.71 26.63 -16.96
CA ILE A 132 -13.15 25.40 -17.53
C ILE A 132 -14.15 24.79 -18.52
N LYS A 133 -13.65 24.46 -19.72
CA LYS A 133 -14.42 23.72 -20.71
C LYS A 133 -14.26 22.25 -20.53
N HIS A 134 -15.35 21.51 -20.42
CA HIS A 134 -15.36 20.07 -20.21
C HIS A 134 -16.61 19.40 -20.81
N GLY A 135 -16.49 18.13 -21.18
CA GLY A 135 -17.63 17.25 -21.49
C GLY A 135 -18.48 16.96 -20.24
N PRO A 136 -19.43 16.01 -20.30
CA PRO A 136 -20.15 15.57 -19.12
C PRO A 136 -19.13 15.13 -18.05
N LEU A 137 -19.28 15.64 -16.81
CA LEU A 137 -18.32 15.43 -15.75
C LEU A 137 -19.00 14.80 -14.53
N GLU A 138 -18.37 13.80 -13.98
CA GLU A 138 -18.74 13.17 -12.71
C GLU A 138 -17.56 13.24 -11.75
N VAL A 139 -17.83 13.40 -10.48
CA VAL A 139 -16.83 13.30 -9.39
C VAL A 139 -17.25 12.17 -8.50
N LEU A 140 -16.36 11.21 -8.29
CA LEU A 140 -16.49 10.11 -7.34
C LEU A 140 -15.56 10.38 -6.17
N LEU A 141 -16.12 10.59 -4.99
CA LEU A 141 -15.36 10.68 -3.74
C LEU A 141 -15.63 9.43 -2.90
N THR A 142 -14.61 8.63 -2.71
CA THR A 142 -14.70 7.35 -1.99
C THR A 142 -14.44 7.51 -0.50
N THR A 143 -14.99 6.63 0.30
CA THR A 143 -14.84 6.60 1.76
C THR A 143 -13.91 5.46 2.19
N ASP A 144 -13.19 5.64 3.30
CA ASP A 144 -12.36 4.62 3.96
C ASP A 144 -11.35 3.96 3.01
N GLU A 145 -10.59 4.74 2.24
CA GLU A 145 -9.51 4.22 1.39
C GLU A 145 -8.38 3.64 2.24
N GLU A 146 -7.91 4.40 3.22
CA GLU A 146 -6.67 4.23 3.98
C GLU A 146 -6.66 3.00 4.91
N THR A 147 -7.85 2.51 5.31
CA THR A 147 -7.92 1.38 6.24
C THR A 147 -8.52 0.13 5.63
N GLY A 148 -9.15 0.22 4.44
CA GLY A 148 -9.77 -0.94 3.83
C GLY A 148 -10.33 -0.78 2.44
N MET A 149 -10.24 0.40 1.83
CA MET A 149 -10.82 0.72 0.51
C MET A 149 -12.32 0.37 0.44
N THR A 150 -13.03 0.56 1.57
CA THR A 150 -14.44 0.13 1.72
C THR A 150 -15.33 0.76 0.66
N GLY A 151 -15.09 2.04 0.34
CA GLY A 151 -15.80 2.77 -0.69
C GLY A 151 -15.64 2.15 -2.07
N ALA A 152 -14.41 1.89 -2.48
CA ALA A 152 -14.10 1.29 -3.77
C ALA A 152 -14.62 -0.15 -3.90
N PHE A 153 -14.48 -0.97 -2.86
CA PHE A 153 -15.05 -2.32 -2.82
C PHE A 153 -16.58 -2.32 -2.93
N GLY A 154 -17.24 -1.34 -2.33
CA GLY A 154 -18.69 -1.25 -2.29
C GLY A 154 -19.32 -0.53 -3.49
N LEU A 155 -18.52 0.00 -4.41
CA LEU A 155 -19.02 0.71 -5.59
C LEU A 155 -19.72 -0.27 -6.54
N GLU A 156 -21.01 -0.07 -6.76
CA GLU A 156 -21.82 -0.87 -7.67
C GLU A 156 -21.85 -0.24 -9.07
N ALA A 157 -21.99 -1.07 -10.12
CA ALA A 157 -22.18 -0.60 -11.50
C ALA A 157 -23.47 0.22 -11.64
N GLY A 158 -23.48 1.16 -12.60
CA GLY A 158 -24.67 1.96 -12.94
C GLY A 158 -24.85 3.27 -12.16
N TRP A 159 -23.94 3.60 -11.24
CA TRP A 159 -23.91 4.90 -10.56
C TRP A 159 -23.28 5.99 -11.40
N LEU A 160 -22.31 5.62 -12.23
CA LEU A 160 -21.50 6.51 -13.07
C LEU A 160 -21.66 6.13 -14.55
N GLU A 161 -21.58 7.12 -15.41
CA GLU A 161 -21.75 7.00 -16.87
C GLU A 161 -20.46 7.31 -17.64
N GLY A 162 -19.43 7.83 -16.94
CA GLY A 162 -18.16 8.19 -17.53
C GLY A 162 -17.44 6.98 -18.15
N GLU A 163 -16.66 7.24 -19.20
CA GLU A 163 -15.85 6.26 -19.92
C GLU A 163 -14.36 6.35 -19.52
N ILE A 164 -13.98 7.51 -18.98
CA ILE A 164 -12.60 7.84 -18.60
C ILE A 164 -12.58 8.14 -17.10
N LEU A 165 -11.61 7.57 -16.37
CA LEU A 165 -11.39 7.92 -14.97
C LEU A 165 -10.02 8.58 -14.80
N LEU A 166 -10.03 9.79 -14.22
CA LEU A 166 -8.85 10.50 -13.77
C LEU A 166 -8.80 10.42 -12.24
N ASN A 167 -7.96 9.51 -11.73
CA ASN A 167 -7.67 9.41 -10.30
C ASN A 167 -6.64 10.47 -9.91
N THR A 168 -6.81 11.10 -8.76
CA THR A 168 -5.96 12.20 -8.28
C THR A 168 -5.16 11.85 -7.04
N ASP A 169 -4.88 10.53 -6.86
CA ASP A 169 -4.32 9.96 -5.65
C ASP A 169 -2.84 9.56 -5.80
N SER A 170 -2.13 10.18 -6.73
CA SER A 170 -0.69 9.99 -6.88
C SER A 170 0.08 11.14 -6.24
N GLU A 171 1.27 10.86 -5.73
CA GLU A 171 2.02 11.73 -4.84
C GLU A 171 3.32 12.30 -5.46
N GLU A 172 3.46 12.26 -6.80
CA GLU A 172 4.68 12.77 -7.46
C GLU A 172 4.37 13.50 -8.75
N ASP A 173 4.67 14.81 -8.77
CA ASP A 173 4.63 15.60 -10.02
C ASP A 173 5.66 15.05 -11.01
N GLY A 174 5.24 14.92 -12.26
CA GLY A 174 6.07 14.33 -13.31
C GLY A 174 5.93 12.83 -13.46
N GLU A 175 5.11 12.20 -12.65
CA GLU A 175 4.73 10.78 -12.77
C GLU A 175 3.24 10.64 -13.11
N VAL A 176 2.94 9.68 -13.98
CA VAL A 176 1.57 9.30 -14.34
C VAL A 176 1.44 7.78 -14.25
N TYR A 177 0.43 7.30 -13.56
CA TYR A 177 0.27 5.88 -13.27
C TYR A 177 -0.80 5.26 -14.17
N MET A 178 -0.52 4.08 -14.69
CA MET A 178 -1.41 3.32 -15.57
C MET A 178 -1.61 1.87 -15.10
N GLY A 179 -1.27 1.58 -13.86
CA GLY A 179 -1.43 0.25 -13.31
C GLY A 179 -1.08 0.18 -11.82
N CYS A 180 -1.68 -0.79 -11.14
CA CYS A 180 -1.39 -1.10 -9.75
C CYS A 180 -1.53 -2.59 -9.47
N ALA A 181 -0.84 -3.07 -8.43
CA ALA A 181 -0.99 -4.45 -8.02
C ALA A 181 -2.28 -4.67 -7.22
N GLY A 182 -2.98 -5.74 -7.54
CA GLY A 182 -3.90 -6.39 -6.63
C GLY A 182 -3.15 -7.17 -5.56
N GLY A 183 -3.88 -7.75 -4.62
CA GLY A 183 -3.28 -8.53 -3.54
C GLY A 183 -4.23 -9.52 -2.90
N VAL A 184 -3.66 -10.40 -2.08
CA VAL A 184 -4.39 -11.34 -1.23
C VAL A 184 -3.51 -11.78 -0.07
N ASP A 185 -4.11 -11.91 1.10
CA ASP A 185 -3.45 -12.46 2.29
C ASP A 185 -3.58 -13.98 2.29
N ALA A 186 -2.46 -14.69 2.39
CA ALA A 186 -2.42 -16.11 2.69
C ALA A 186 -2.20 -16.29 4.20
N ASN A 187 -3.16 -16.90 4.89
CA ASN A 187 -3.16 -17.18 6.31
C ASN A 187 -2.96 -18.68 6.52
N ILE A 188 -1.81 -19.04 7.05
CA ILE A 188 -1.37 -20.44 7.21
C ILE A 188 -1.28 -20.76 8.69
N ARG A 189 -1.73 -21.97 9.09
CA ARG A 189 -1.74 -22.40 10.47
C ARG A 189 -1.22 -23.85 10.58
N PHE A 190 -0.21 -24.02 11.41
CA PHE A 190 0.28 -25.33 11.84
C PHE A 190 -0.18 -25.56 13.28
N PRO A 191 -1.04 -26.53 13.58
CA PRO A 191 -1.34 -26.91 14.95
C PRO A 191 -0.05 -27.31 15.68
N LEU A 192 0.14 -26.82 16.93
CA LEU A 192 1.30 -27.19 17.72
C LEU A 192 1.22 -28.66 18.18
N GLU A 193 2.26 -29.40 17.84
CA GLU A 193 2.53 -30.73 18.34
C GLU A 193 3.73 -30.60 19.28
N LEU A 194 3.49 -30.64 20.60
CA LEU A 194 4.49 -30.37 21.61
C LEU A 194 4.92 -31.66 22.32
N VAL A 195 6.22 -31.76 22.64
CA VAL A 195 6.83 -32.80 23.45
C VAL A 195 7.59 -32.16 24.62
N ASP A 196 7.86 -32.93 25.67
CA ASP A 196 8.69 -32.47 26.79
C ASP A 196 10.11 -32.14 26.31
N ALA A 197 10.69 -31.10 26.88
CA ALA A 197 12.06 -30.73 26.56
C ALA A 197 13.06 -31.77 27.03
N SER A 198 13.97 -32.15 26.13
CA SER A 198 15.10 -33.07 26.43
C SER A 198 16.22 -32.33 27.19
N GLU A 199 17.32 -33.04 27.46
CA GLU A 199 18.55 -32.43 27.99
C GLU A 199 19.22 -31.57 26.90
N GLY A 200 19.82 -30.45 27.30
CA GLY A 200 20.48 -29.50 26.40
C GLY A 200 20.57 -28.09 26.98
N GLU A 201 21.20 -27.21 26.24
CA GLU A 201 21.32 -25.78 26.54
C GLU A 201 20.34 -24.99 25.70
N ALA A 202 19.67 -24.02 26.33
CA ALA A 202 18.67 -23.18 25.67
C ALA A 202 19.29 -21.87 25.17
N PHE A 203 18.92 -21.50 23.93
CA PHE A 203 19.36 -20.27 23.28
C PHE A 203 18.21 -19.55 22.63
N GLU A 204 18.30 -18.22 22.58
CA GLU A 204 17.58 -17.37 21.68
C GLU A 204 18.49 -17.05 20.49
N LEU A 205 18.05 -17.43 19.30
CA LEU A 205 18.70 -17.10 18.02
C LEU A 205 17.92 -15.95 17.39
N ALA A 206 18.59 -14.86 17.02
CA ALA A 206 17.95 -13.69 16.46
C ALA A 206 18.68 -13.17 15.21
N VAL A 207 17.94 -12.96 14.14
CA VAL A 207 18.39 -12.21 12.94
C VAL A 207 17.88 -10.78 13.07
N LYS A 208 18.78 -9.78 13.00
CA LYS A 208 18.47 -8.35 13.22
C LYS A 208 19.25 -7.45 12.29
N GLY A 209 18.90 -6.14 12.35
CA GLY A 209 19.64 -5.09 11.64
C GLY A 209 19.30 -4.94 10.17
N LEU A 210 18.23 -5.61 9.69
CA LEU A 210 17.77 -5.44 8.31
C LEU A 210 16.97 -4.14 8.15
N ARG A 211 16.99 -3.60 6.92
CA ARG A 211 16.26 -2.37 6.57
C ARG A 211 14.75 -2.54 6.55
N GLY A 212 14.27 -3.69 6.09
CA GLY A 212 12.86 -3.91 5.81
C GLY A 212 12.36 -3.05 4.64
N GLY A 213 11.09 -2.68 4.67
CA GLY A 213 10.44 -1.84 3.67
C GLY A 213 9.05 -2.32 3.33
N HIS A 214 8.40 -1.63 2.39
CA HIS A 214 7.07 -2.00 1.90
C HIS A 214 7.14 -3.26 1.06
N SER A 215 6.26 -4.24 1.32
CA SER A 215 6.26 -5.55 0.65
C SER A 215 5.93 -5.52 -0.85
N GLY A 216 5.50 -4.38 -1.35
CA GLY A 216 5.28 -4.13 -2.78
C GLY A 216 6.37 -3.22 -3.35
N CYS A 217 6.36 -1.93 -2.98
CA CYS A 217 7.24 -0.91 -3.56
C CYS A 217 8.74 -1.18 -3.38
N ASP A 218 9.13 -1.91 -2.33
CA ASP A 218 10.54 -2.22 -2.06
C ASP A 218 10.93 -3.67 -2.36
N ILE A 219 10.00 -4.55 -2.75
CA ILE A 219 10.23 -5.99 -2.90
C ILE A 219 11.31 -6.33 -3.93
N HIS A 220 11.45 -5.50 -4.96
CA HIS A 220 12.42 -5.66 -6.03
C HIS A 220 13.84 -5.21 -5.67
N ARG A 221 14.03 -4.57 -4.49
CA ARG A 221 15.31 -3.97 -4.11
C ARG A 221 16.33 -4.95 -3.55
N GLY A 222 16.01 -6.24 -3.50
CA GLY A 222 16.91 -7.29 -3.02
C GLY A 222 17.20 -7.21 -1.51
N ARG A 223 16.30 -6.58 -0.73
CA ARG A 223 16.44 -6.53 0.75
C ARG A 223 16.25 -7.89 1.38
N GLY A 224 16.93 -8.13 2.48
CA GLY A 224 16.82 -9.36 3.25
C GLY A 224 15.45 -9.51 3.91
N ASN A 225 14.93 -10.74 3.92
CA ASN A 225 13.76 -11.13 4.71
C ASN A 225 14.24 -11.91 5.94
N ALA A 226 14.08 -11.36 7.14
CA ALA A 226 14.59 -11.95 8.37
C ALA A 226 14.02 -13.36 8.62
N ASN A 227 12.75 -13.61 8.27
CA ASN A 227 12.11 -14.92 8.39
C ASN A 227 12.83 -15.96 7.54
N LYS A 228 13.14 -15.63 6.30
CA LYS A 228 13.84 -16.56 5.38
C LYS A 228 15.28 -16.83 5.84
N LEU A 229 15.98 -15.81 6.32
CA LEU A 229 17.35 -15.99 6.84
C LEU A 229 17.37 -16.84 8.09
N LEU A 230 16.45 -16.61 9.05
CA LEU A 230 16.33 -17.41 10.25
C LEU A 230 16.04 -18.88 9.91
N VAL A 231 15.06 -19.13 9.04
CA VAL A 231 14.67 -20.49 8.63
C VAL A 231 15.83 -21.21 7.93
N ARG A 232 16.56 -20.52 7.05
CA ARG A 232 17.74 -21.09 6.38
C ARG A 232 18.82 -21.55 7.37
N LEU A 233 19.07 -20.77 8.42
CA LEU A 233 20.01 -21.13 9.48
C LEU A 233 19.49 -22.29 10.33
N LEU A 234 18.21 -22.30 10.68
CA LEU A 234 17.58 -23.39 11.43
C LEU A 234 17.63 -24.71 10.66
N LYS A 235 17.40 -24.69 9.35
CA LYS A 235 17.57 -25.86 8.48
C LYS A 235 19.00 -26.38 8.49
N ALA A 236 19.99 -25.48 8.44
CA ALA A 236 21.40 -25.88 8.50
C ALA A 236 21.80 -26.46 9.89
N ALA A 237 21.07 -26.11 10.94
CA ALA A 237 21.32 -26.59 12.31
C ALA A 237 20.64 -27.95 12.65
N GLU A 238 19.71 -28.42 11.79
CA GLU A 238 19.01 -29.71 12.03
C GLU A 238 19.96 -30.90 12.26
N PRO A 239 21.06 -31.08 11.49
CA PRO A 239 21.98 -32.21 11.70
C PRO A 239 22.68 -32.21 13.08
N LEU A 240 22.72 -31.04 13.74
CA LEU A 240 23.28 -30.88 15.08
C LEU A 240 22.31 -31.29 16.20
N GLY A 241 21.09 -31.71 15.84
CA GLY A 241 20.05 -32.09 16.79
C GLY A 241 19.37 -30.88 17.46
N VAL A 242 19.47 -29.70 16.87
CA VAL A 242 18.82 -28.46 17.38
C VAL A 242 17.30 -28.62 17.34
N ARG A 243 16.65 -28.28 18.44
CA ARG A 243 15.21 -28.43 18.64
C ARG A 243 14.59 -27.05 18.81
N LEU A 244 13.44 -26.85 18.14
CA LEU A 244 12.69 -25.60 18.13
C LEU A 244 11.59 -25.63 19.21
N ALA A 245 11.53 -24.58 20.05
CA ALA A 245 10.44 -24.34 20.97
C ALA A 245 9.46 -23.32 20.40
N GLU A 246 9.96 -22.17 19.96
CA GLU A 246 9.17 -21.08 19.42
C GLU A 246 9.90 -20.39 18.26
N ILE A 247 9.11 -19.80 17.34
CA ILE A 247 9.63 -19.01 16.23
C ILE A 247 8.73 -17.78 16.03
N HIS A 248 9.36 -16.61 15.86
CA HIS A 248 8.69 -15.36 15.64
C HIS A 248 9.47 -14.50 14.65
N GLY A 249 8.76 -13.75 13.78
CA GLY A 249 9.40 -12.79 12.90
C GLY A 249 8.40 -12.01 12.09
N GLY A 250 8.70 -10.72 11.94
CA GLY A 250 7.79 -9.76 11.33
C GLY A 250 6.54 -9.49 12.18
N THR A 251 5.91 -8.35 11.93
CA THR A 251 4.70 -7.91 12.65
C THR A 251 3.55 -7.55 11.72
N LEU A 252 3.86 -7.22 10.47
CA LEU A 252 2.91 -6.78 9.45
C LEU A 252 3.15 -7.53 8.14
N ARG A 253 2.08 -8.02 7.53
CA ARG A 253 2.12 -8.73 6.25
C ARG A 253 2.63 -7.89 5.08
N ASN A 254 2.34 -6.58 5.12
CA ASN A 254 2.73 -5.61 4.09
C ASN A 254 4.10 -4.98 4.31
N ALA A 255 4.87 -5.48 5.28
CA ALA A 255 6.25 -5.07 5.52
C ALA A 255 7.22 -6.25 5.33
N ILE A 256 8.38 -5.99 4.73
CA ILE A 256 9.48 -6.97 4.67
C ILE A 256 10.04 -7.13 6.08
N PRO A 257 10.07 -8.34 6.67
CA PRO A 257 10.52 -8.56 8.04
C PRO A 257 11.96 -8.10 8.27
N ARG A 258 12.15 -7.24 9.28
CA ARG A 258 13.46 -6.71 9.67
C ARG A 258 14.17 -7.55 10.70
N GLU A 259 13.39 -8.27 11.52
CA GLU A 259 13.87 -9.08 12.61
C GLU A 259 13.08 -10.38 12.67
N ALA A 260 13.77 -11.45 13.08
CA ALA A 260 13.17 -12.74 13.40
C ALA A 260 13.99 -13.43 14.46
N HIS A 261 13.33 -14.20 15.34
CA HIS A 261 13.98 -14.92 16.42
C HIS A 261 13.32 -16.27 16.68
N ALA A 262 14.10 -17.18 17.28
CA ALA A 262 13.66 -18.50 17.68
C ALA A 262 14.24 -18.89 19.03
N THR A 263 13.42 -19.56 19.87
CA THR A 263 13.88 -20.21 21.09
C THR A 263 14.23 -21.64 20.79
N LEU A 264 15.46 -22.02 21.10
CA LEU A 264 16.07 -23.29 20.72
C LEU A 264 16.58 -24.09 21.95
N LEU A 265 16.58 -25.40 21.81
CA LEU A 265 17.33 -26.28 22.68
C LEU A 265 18.41 -27.01 21.85
N VAL A 266 19.67 -26.87 22.24
CA VAL A 266 20.83 -27.46 21.57
C VAL A 266 21.42 -28.55 22.45
N PRO A 267 21.65 -29.76 21.93
CA PRO A 267 22.34 -30.80 22.70
C PRO A 267 23.71 -30.27 23.19
N ALA A 268 24.07 -30.55 24.46
CA ALA A 268 25.29 -30.01 25.05
C ALA A 268 26.56 -30.35 24.25
N ALA A 269 26.62 -31.53 23.63
CA ALA A 269 27.72 -31.93 22.76
C ALA A 269 27.83 -31.11 21.45
N SER A 270 26.74 -30.49 20.99
CA SER A 270 26.65 -29.75 19.73
C SER A 270 26.77 -28.24 19.91
N VAL A 271 26.85 -27.72 21.13
CA VAL A 271 26.81 -26.25 21.40
C VAL A 271 27.92 -25.50 20.68
N ASN A 272 29.16 -25.98 20.73
CA ASN A 272 30.29 -25.32 20.09
C ASN A 272 30.15 -25.32 18.56
N GLU A 273 29.70 -26.43 17.99
CA GLU A 273 29.49 -26.56 16.55
C GLU A 273 28.31 -25.66 16.08
N PHE A 274 27.25 -25.60 16.88
CA PHE A 274 26.12 -24.69 16.63
C PHE A 274 26.57 -23.21 16.61
N LYS A 275 27.36 -22.78 17.58
CA LYS A 275 27.87 -21.39 17.60
C LYS A 275 28.77 -21.12 16.38
N ALA A 276 29.66 -22.05 16.02
CA ALA A 276 30.48 -21.92 14.82
C ALA A 276 29.64 -21.89 13.53
N LEU A 277 28.52 -22.63 13.48
CA LEU A 277 27.57 -22.60 12.38
C LEU A 277 26.92 -21.21 12.26
N VAL A 278 26.50 -20.60 13.37
CA VAL A 278 25.91 -19.26 13.39
C VAL A 278 26.90 -18.22 12.89
N ASP A 279 28.15 -18.24 13.36
CA ASP A 279 29.22 -17.32 12.92
C ASP A 279 29.45 -17.45 11.40
N ARG A 280 29.50 -18.68 10.89
CA ARG A 280 29.65 -18.97 9.47
C ARG A 280 28.48 -18.39 8.66
N TYR A 281 27.23 -18.61 9.09
CA TYR A 281 26.06 -18.11 8.37
C TYR A 281 25.92 -16.59 8.48
N THR A 282 26.35 -15.99 9.57
CA THR A 282 26.46 -14.52 9.69
C THR A 282 27.35 -13.96 8.59
N GLY A 283 28.56 -14.54 8.40
CA GLY A 283 29.48 -14.13 7.32
C GLY A 283 28.88 -14.35 5.91
N ILE A 284 28.19 -15.47 5.70
CA ILE A 284 27.48 -15.76 4.44
C ILE A 284 26.46 -14.67 4.14
N TYR A 285 25.57 -14.36 5.10
CA TYR A 285 24.50 -13.36 4.93
C TYR A 285 25.06 -11.95 4.71
N GLN A 286 26.10 -11.58 5.47
CA GLN A 286 26.79 -10.29 5.29
C GLN A 286 27.45 -10.17 3.93
N THR A 287 27.92 -11.26 3.35
CA THR A 287 28.49 -11.28 2.00
C THR A 287 27.38 -11.21 0.93
N GLU A 288 26.34 -12.03 1.05
CA GLU A 288 25.23 -12.09 0.09
C GLU A 288 24.45 -10.77 0.01
N LEU A 289 24.28 -10.09 1.15
CA LEU A 289 23.43 -8.90 1.31
C LEU A 289 24.25 -7.63 1.61
N ALA A 290 25.55 -7.61 1.32
CA ALA A 290 26.45 -6.50 1.66
C ALA A 290 25.96 -5.14 1.17
N ALA A 291 25.40 -5.06 -0.03
CA ALA A 291 24.92 -3.82 -0.63
C ALA A 291 23.57 -3.34 -0.04
N THR A 292 22.72 -4.28 0.34
CA THR A 292 21.35 -3.97 0.79
C THR A 292 21.19 -3.93 2.29
N GLU A 293 21.96 -4.74 3.05
CA GLU A 293 21.81 -4.92 4.50
C GLU A 293 23.14 -4.75 5.27
N PRO A 294 23.75 -3.55 5.27
CA PRO A 294 25.06 -3.33 5.87
C PRO A 294 25.11 -3.54 7.39
N ASN A 295 23.96 -3.51 8.08
CA ASN A 295 23.85 -3.65 9.53
C ASN A 295 23.35 -5.04 9.96
N LEU A 296 23.22 -6.00 9.02
CA LEU A 296 22.76 -7.34 9.33
C LEU A 296 23.66 -8.03 10.36
N THR A 297 23.04 -8.58 11.37
CA THR A 297 23.70 -9.39 12.40
C THR A 297 22.85 -10.59 12.81
N VAL A 298 23.51 -11.66 13.26
CA VAL A 298 22.86 -12.82 13.88
C VAL A 298 23.40 -12.95 15.30
N LEU A 299 22.50 -13.03 16.27
CA LEU A 299 22.84 -13.08 17.68
C LEU A 299 22.40 -14.42 18.29
N VAL A 300 23.23 -14.99 19.16
CA VAL A 300 22.93 -16.13 19.99
C VAL A 300 23.08 -15.72 21.44
N ASN A 301 21.99 -15.73 22.19
CA ASN A 301 21.96 -15.42 23.62
C ASN A 301 21.51 -16.64 24.40
N ASN A 302 22.00 -16.80 25.62
CA ASN A 302 21.45 -17.81 26.52
C ASN A 302 20.01 -17.49 26.86
N ALA A 303 19.16 -18.50 26.88
CA ALA A 303 17.74 -18.39 27.20
C ALA A 303 17.34 -19.30 28.36
N ALA A 304 16.18 -19.04 28.93
CA ALA A 304 15.59 -19.99 29.89
C ALA A 304 15.20 -21.29 29.16
N LYS A 305 15.47 -22.43 29.78
CA LYS A 305 15.12 -23.74 29.20
C LYS A 305 13.60 -23.81 29.00
N PRO A 306 13.10 -24.03 27.77
CA PRO A 306 11.67 -24.21 27.54
C PRO A 306 11.18 -25.52 28.16
N ALA A 307 9.95 -25.53 28.64
CA ALA A 307 9.33 -26.76 29.16
C ALA A 307 8.92 -27.73 28.05
N LYS A 308 8.58 -27.18 26.87
CA LYS A 308 8.10 -27.94 25.71
C LYS A 308 8.90 -27.56 24.48
N LEU A 309 8.97 -28.49 23.53
CA LEU A 309 9.54 -28.32 22.20
C LEU A 309 8.53 -28.76 21.17
N MET A 310 8.58 -28.21 19.96
CA MET A 310 7.84 -28.76 18.83
C MET A 310 8.24 -30.23 18.60
N SER A 311 7.30 -31.10 18.24
CA SER A 311 7.63 -32.45 17.80
C SER A 311 8.65 -32.40 16.64
N ILE A 312 9.47 -33.42 16.48
CA ILE A 312 10.44 -33.49 15.36
C ILE A 312 9.69 -33.43 14.04
N SER A 313 8.56 -34.12 13.94
CA SER A 313 7.72 -34.13 12.74
C SER A 313 7.20 -32.71 12.39
N LEU A 314 6.68 -31.98 13.38
CA LEU A 314 6.21 -30.62 13.17
C LEU A 314 7.36 -29.69 12.77
N GLN A 315 8.48 -29.73 13.51
CA GLN A 315 9.65 -28.90 13.21
C GLN A 315 10.14 -29.11 11.77
N GLN A 316 10.27 -30.34 11.33
CA GLN A 316 10.71 -30.67 9.96
C GLN A 316 9.73 -30.12 8.92
N ARG A 317 8.44 -30.44 9.05
CA ARG A 317 7.40 -29.98 8.12
C ARG A 317 7.34 -28.44 8.06
N LEU A 318 7.41 -27.78 9.22
CA LEU A 318 7.39 -26.32 9.33
C LEU A 318 8.60 -25.69 8.64
N LEU A 319 9.82 -26.15 9.00
CA LEU A 319 11.04 -25.57 8.46
C LEU A 319 11.20 -25.87 6.96
N ASP A 320 10.80 -27.06 6.49
CA ASP A 320 10.80 -27.40 5.06
C ASP A 320 9.83 -26.52 4.28
N ALA A 321 8.61 -26.33 4.79
CA ALA A 321 7.61 -25.49 4.16
C ALA A 321 8.05 -24.01 4.13
N LEU A 322 8.55 -23.48 5.24
CA LEU A 322 9.02 -22.10 5.31
C LEU A 322 10.26 -21.86 4.43
N MET A 323 11.15 -22.86 4.31
CA MET A 323 12.31 -22.79 3.42
C MET A 323 11.88 -22.77 1.94
N ALA A 324 10.92 -23.63 1.56
CA ALA A 324 10.39 -23.69 0.20
C ALA A 324 9.38 -22.58 -0.13
N CYS A 325 8.82 -21.92 0.89
CA CYS A 325 7.81 -20.85 0.71
C CYS A 325 8.32 -19.77 -0.25
N PRO A 326 7.56 -19.46 -1.33
CA PRO A 326 7.89 -18.38 -2.23
C PRO A 326 8.05 -17.05 -1.49
N ASN A 327 9.05 -16.27 -1.84
CA ASN A 327 9.28 -14.94 -1.27
C ASN A 327 10.07 -14.06 -2.22
N GLY A 328 9.68 -12.79 -2.33
CA GLY A 328 10.32 -11.82 -3.21
C GLY A 328 9.59 -11.68 -4.56
N VAL A 329 10.32 -11.19 -5.55
CA VAL A 329 9.80 -11.07 -6.93
C VAL A 329 9.66 -12.45 -7.56
N MET A 330 8.46 -12.76 -8.02
CA MET A 330 8.14 -14.03 -8.70
C MET A 330 8.16 -13.87 -10.21
N ARG A 331 7.75 -12.70 -10.71
CA ARG A 331 7.77 -12.37 -12.14
C ARG A 331 7.93 -10.86 -12.35
N MET A 332 8.69 -10.51 -13.38
CA MET A 332 8.77 -9.14 -13.90
C MET A 332 7.75 -8.95 -15.03
N SER A 333 7.27 -7.73 -15.23
CA SER A 333 6.32 -7.40 -16.29
C SER A 333 6.96 -7.51 -17.68
N ASP A 334 6.27 -8.20 -18.58
CA ASP A 334 6.67 -8.26 -20.00
C ASP A 334 6.31 -6.96 -20.74
N ALA A 335 5.23 -6.29 -20.30
CA ALA A 335 4.74 -5.07 -20.92
C ALA A 335 5.57 -3.84 -20.53
N MET A 336 6.15 -3.83 -19.32
CA MET A 336 6.91 -2.68 -18.80
C MET A 336 8.24 -3.14 -18.19
N PRO A 337 9.36 -2.96 -18.88
CA PRO A 337 10.69 -3.34 -18.38
C PRO A 337 11.00 -2.66 -17.02
N GLY A 338 11.53 -3.45 -16.08
CA GLY A 338 11.88 -2.96 -14.74
C GLY A 338 10.75 -2.95 -13.72
N VAL A 339 9.51 -3.21 -14.14
CA VAL A 339 8.34 -3.27 -13.25
C VAL A 339 8.13 -4.69 -12.74
N THR A 340 7.94 -4.84 -11.44
CA THR A 340 7.51 -6.11 -10.82
C THR A 340 6.06 -6.39 -11.19
N GLU A 341 5.78 -7.54 -11.81
CA GLU A 341 4.42 -8.00 -12.08
C GLU A 341 3.83 -8.72 -10.87
N THR A 342 4.52 -9.74 -10.38
CA THR A 342 4.03 -10.63 -9.32
C THR A 342 5.09 -10.83 -8.25
N SER A 343 4.69 -10.75 -7.00
CA SER A 343 5.56 -10.96 -5.83
C SER A 343 4.81 -11.59 -4.67
N THR A 344 5.56 -12.09 -3.71
CA THR A 344 5.02 -12.52 -2.42
C THR A 344 5.99 -12.18 -1.30
N ASN A 345 5.47 -11.91 -0.11
CA ASN A 345 6.24 -11.57 1.08
C ASN A 345 5.86 -12.49 2.23
N LEU A 346 6.78 -13.31 2.70
CA LEU A 346 6.66 -14.04 3.97
C LEU A 346 6.76 -13.04 5.12
N GLY A 347 5.63 -12.39 5.45
CA GLY A 347 5.59 -11.20 6.30
C GLY A 347 5.61 -11.51 7.79
N VAL A 348 4.90 -12.55 8.24
CA VAL A 348 4.74 -12.87 9.66
C VAL A 348 4.93 -14.36 9.90
N ILE A 349 5.68 -14.69 10.95
CA ILE A 349 5.70 -16.02 11.57
C ILE A 349 5.51 -15.80 13.07
N LYS A 350 4.60 -16.53 13.71
CA LYS A 350 4.33 -16.38 15.13
C LYS A 350 3.87 -17.68 15.77
N THR A 351 4.58 -18.12 16.80
CA THR A 351 4.12 -19.20 17.69
C THR A 351 3.18 -18.59 18.72
N GLN A 352 1.90 -18.96 18.70
CA GLN A 352 0.88 -18.42 19.61
C GLN A 352 -0.35 -19.34 19.69
N ASP A 353 -1.10 -19.28 20.77
CA ASP A 353 -2.45 -19.84 20.90
C ASP A 353 -2.62 -21.29 20.43
N GLY A 354 -1.58 -22.13 20.63
CA GLY A 354 -1.61 -23.53 20.22
C GLY A 354 -1.31 -23.79 18.74
N GLU A 355 -0.79 -22.81 18.01
CA GLU A 355 -0.40 -22.91 16.60
C GLU A 355 0.87 -22.16 16.26
N VAL A 356 1.48 -22.49 15.13
CA VAL A 356 2.38 -21.57 14.43
C VAL A 356 1.59 -20.91 13.30
N TYR A 357 1.34 -19.63 13.45
CA TYR A 357 0.68 -18.78 12.45
C TYR A 357 1.71 -18.19 11.49
N VAL A 358 1.45 -18.31 10.20
CA VAL A 358 2.28 -17.73 9.13
C VAL A 358 1.39 -16.90 8.21
N GLN A 359 1.85 -15.71 7.85
CA GLN A 359 1.12 -14.85 6.94
C GLN A 359 2.01 -14.36 5.80
N CYS A 360 1.53 -14.59 4.57
CA CYS A 360 2.14 -14.06 3.36
C CYS A 360 1.19 -13.06 2.69
N LEU A 361 1.75 -12.02 2.09
CA LEU A 361 1.01 -11.11 1.21
C LEU A 361 1.48 -11.33 -0.22
N ILE A 362 0.56 -11.78 -1.06
CA ILE A 362 0.77 -12.00 -2.50
C ILE A 362 0.27 -10.77 -3.24
N ARG A 363 1.04 -10.26 -4.20
CA ARG A 363 0.70 -9.11 -5.04
C ARG A 363 0.90 -9.43 -6.50
N SER A 364 0.02 -8.93 -7.37
CA SER A 364 0.21 -9.03 -8.82
C SER A 364 -0.55 -7.93 -9.55
N LEU A 365 0.02 -7.47 -10.68
CA LEU A 365 -0.67 -6.60 -11.65
C LEU A 365 -1.72 -7.37 -12.44
N ILE A 366 -1.62 -8.71 -12.47
CA ILE A 366 -2.45 -9.61 -13.25
C ILE A 366 -3.08 -10.63 -12.30
N ASP A 367 -4.41 -10.73 -12.29
CA ASP A 367 -5.13 -11.62 -11.37
C ASP A 367 -4.73 -13.09 -11.51
N SER A 368 -4.55 -13.58 -12.74
CA SER A 368 -4.09 -14.97 -12.97
C SER A 368 -2.67 -15.22 -12.43
N GLY A 369 -1.80 -14.21 -12.40
CA GLY A 369 -0.49 -14.27 -11.76
C GLY A 369 -0.60 -14.39 -10.23
N ARG A 370 -1.51 -13.63 -9.62
CA ARG A 370 -1.85 -13.74 -8.19
C ARG A 370 -2.37 -15.12 -7.86
N GLU A 371 -3.36 -15.61 -8.60
CA GLU A 371 -3.96 -16.93 -8.42
C GLU A 371 -2.95 -18.08 -8.56
N SER A 372 -1.97 -17.94 -9.45
CA SER A 372 -0.90 -18.93 -9.59
C SER A 372 -0.06 -19.03 -8.31
N ILE A 373 0.28 -17.92 -7.68
CA ILE A 373 1.03 -17.93 -6.41
C ILE A 373 0.15 -18.41 -5.24
N GLU A 374 -1.15 -18.10 -5.25
CA GLU A 374 -2.11 -18.68 -4.30
C GLU A 374 -2.09 -20.20 -4.36
N GLN A 375 -2.18 -20.75 -5.56
CA GLN A 375 -2.14 -22.21 -5.78
C GLN A 375 -0.81 -22.84 -5.35
N MET A 376 0.32 -22.20 -5.65
CA MET A 376 1.64 -22.66 -5.18
C MET A 376 1.72 -22.67 -3.65
N THR A 377 1.27 -21.59 -3.01
CA THR A 377 1.27 -21.44 -1.56
C THR A 377 0.35 -22.46 -0.90
N HIS A 378 -0.87 -22.59 -1.39
CA HIS A 378 -1.84 -23.58 -0.91
C HIS A 378 -1.28 -25.02 -1.02
N SER A 379 -0.74 -25.38 -2.18
CA SER A 379 -0.19 -26.71 -2.44
C SER A 379 0.95 -27.05 -1.48
N LEU A 380 1.90 -26.11 -1.30
CA LEU A 380 3.05 -26.25 -0.42
C LEU A 380 2.61 -26.51 1.02
N PHE A 381 1.76 -25.65 1.57
CA PHE A 381 1.37 -25.75 2.98
C PHE A 381 0.41 -26.89 3.25
N THR A 382 -0.42 -27.28 2.28
CA THR A 382 -1.22 -28.51 2.35
C THR A 382 -0.34 -29.75 2.41
N LEU A 383 0.70 -29.85 1.57
CA LEU A 383 1.68 -30.94 1.62
C LEU A 383 2.41 -30.99 2.97
N ALA A 384 2.66 -29.84 3.59
CA ALA A 384 3.27 -29.74 4.91
C ALA A 384 2.28 -30.04 6.07
N GLY A 385 1.01 -30.30 5.79
CA GLY A 385 -0.01 -30.60 6.79
C GLY A 385 -0.52 -29.38 7.55
N ALA A 386 -0.44 -28.19 6.97
CA ALA A 386 -1.02 -26.95 7.49
C ALA A 386 -2.34 -26.63 6.81
N SER A 387 -3.18 -25.83 7.48
CA SER A 387 -4.29 -25.16 6.80
C SER A 387 -3.78 -23.87 6.12
N CYS A 388 -4.36 -23.53 4.98
CA CYS A 388 -4.06 -22.31 4.24
C CYS A 388 -5.35 -21.69 3.75
N GLU A 389 -5.64 -20.47 4.20
CA GLU A 389 -6.84 -19.70 3.85
C GLU A 389 -6.44 -18.38 3.22
N PHE A 390 -7.15 -17.97 2.17
CA PHE A 390 -6.93 -16.68 1.50
C PHE A 390 -8.03 -15.70 1.87
N THR A 391 -7.63 -14.47 2.24
CA THR A 391 -8.57 -13.41 2.63
C THR A 391 -8.17 -12.08 2.05
N GLY A 392 -9.13 -11.15 1.94
CA GLY A 392 -8.86 -9.78 1.52
C GLY A 392 -8.37 -9.67 0.07
N ALA A 393 -8.80 -10.57 -0.81
CA ALA A 393 -8.43 -10.52 -2.22
C ALA A 393 -9.00 -9.27 -2.90
N TYR A 394 -8.15 -8.56 -3.64
CA TYR A 394 -8.55 -7.45 -4.50
C TYR A 394 -7.80 -7.51 -5.84
N PRO A 395 -8.45 -7.07 -6.95
CA PRO A 395 -7.89 -7.17 -8.28
C PRO A 395 -6.77 -6.17 -8.52
N GLY A 396 -5.90 -6.48 -9.49
CA GLY A 396 -4.93 -5.55 -10.03
C GLY A 396 -5.53 -4.67 -11.14
N TRP A 397 -4.86 -3.59 -11.41
CA TRP A 397 -5.05 -2.76 -12.59
C TRP A 397 -3.86 -3.01 -13.53
N ALA A 398 -4.07 -3.89 -14.50
CA ALA A 398 -3.05 -4.22 -15.48
C ALA A 398 -2.75 -3.01 -16.39
N PRO A 399 -1.47 -2.67 -16.65
CA PRO A 399 -1.10 -1.56 -17.49
C PRO A 399 -1.59 -1.78 -18.94
N ASN A 400 -2.23 -0.73 -19.51
CA ASN A 400 -2.61 -0.69 -20.91
C ASN A 400 -1.74 0.32 -21.67
N VAL A 401 -0.74 -0.17 -22.40
CA VAL A 401 0.19 0.68 -23.16
C VAL A 401 -0.46 1.45 -24.31
N ASP A 402 -1.62 0.99 -24.76
CA ASP A 402 -2.41 1.59 -25.85
C ASP A 402 -3.54 2.48 -25.32
N SER A 403 -3.55 2.84 -24.04
CA SER A 403 -4.56 3.70 -23.43
C SER A 403 -4.61 5.09 -24.09
N PRO A 404 -5.75 5.47 -24.69
CA PRO A 404 -5.92 6.81 -25.25
C PRO A 404 -5.82 7.92 -24.21
N VAL A 405 -6.36 7.71 -22.98
CA VAL A 405 -6.28 8.72 -21.92
C VAL A 405 -4.85 8.89 -21.42
N MET A 406 -4.06 7.82 -21.32
CA MET A 406 -2.65 7.92 -20.97
C MET A 406 -1.88 8.74 -22.03
N ALA A 407 -2.10 8.47 -23.31
CA ALA A 407 -1.51 9.25 -24.39
C ALA A 407 -1.88 10.73 -24.31
N LEU A 408 -3.16 11.03 -24.02
CA LEU A 408 -3.67 12.39 -23.84
C LEU A 408 -2.96 13.10 -22.67
N VAL A 409 -2.89 12.47 -21.50
CA VAL A 409 -2.25 13.06 -20.30
C VAL A 409 -0.77 13.31 -20.54
N ARG A 410 -0.05 12.39 -21.16
CA ARG A 410 1.38 12.54 -21.49
C ARG A 410 1.62 13.70 -22.46
N ASN A 411 0.80 13.81 -23.51
CA ASN A 411 0.91 14.89 -24.48
C ASN A 411 0.54 16.24 -23.86
N SER A 412 -0.45 16.28 -22.99
CA SER A 412 -0.84 17.47 -22.23
C SER A 412 0.29 17.94 -21.31
N TYR A 413 0.92 17.00 -20.59
CA TYR A 413 2.06 17.29 -19.73
C TYR A 413 3.24 17.86 -20.52
N GLN A 414 3.58 17.23 -21.66
CA GLN A 414 4.65 17.72 -22.54
C GLN A 414 4.33 19.12 -23.10
N THR A 415 3.09 19.38 -23.50
CA THR A 415 2.66 20.67 -24.02
C THR A 415 2.80 21.77 -22.97
N LEU A 416 2.41 21.50 -21.74
CA LEU A 416 2.44 22.46 -20.63
C LEU A 416 3.87 22.70 -20.09
N PHE A 417 4.66 21.64 -19.97
CA PHE A 417 5.91 21.68 -19.18
C PHE A 417 7.17 21.37 -19.98
N GLY A 418 7.04 21.08 -21.28
CA GLY A 418 8.18 20.84 -22.17
C GLY A 418 8.90 19.49 -22.01
N THR A 419 8.45 18.66 -21.08
CA THR A 419 9.02 17.33 -20.79
C THR A 419 7.94 16.27 -20.77
N MET A 420 8.29 15.00 -21.10
CA MET A 420 7.38 13.88 -20.93
C MET A 420 7.35 13.46 -19.46
N PRO A 421 6.18 13.12 -18.91
CA PRO A 421 6.11 12.53 -17.59
C PRO A 421 6.61 11.08 -17.63
N ASN A 422 7.10 10.58 -16.47
CA ASN A 422 7.39 9.18 -16.29
C ASN A 422 6.09 8.37 -16.22
N VAL A 423 6.00 7.30 -17.01
CA VAL A 423 4.88 6.36 -16.91
C VAL A 423 5.20 5.31 -15.87
N MET A 424 4.35 5.20 -14.89
CA MET A 424 4.57 4.38 -13.71
C MET A 424 3.51 3.29 -13.56
N VAL A 425 3.89 2.24 -12.89
CA VAL A 425 2.99 1.22 -12.34
C VAL A 425 3.40 0.99 -10.90
N ILE A 426 2.47 1.11 -9.97
CA ILE A 426 2.78 0.89 -8.55
C ILE A 426 2.54 -0.57 -8.17
N HIS A 427 3.52 -1.19 -7.52
CA HIS A 427 3.37 -2.54 -7.00
C HIS A 427 2.75 -2.55 -5.59
N ALA A 428 1.71 -1.74 -5.43
CA ALA A 428 0.84 -1.59 -4.26
C ALA A 428 -0.61 -1.42 -4.75
N GLY A 429 -1.58 -1.44 -3.85
CA GLY A 429 -2.98 -1.22 -4.20
C GLY A 429 -3.25 0.26 -4.52
N LEU A 430 -4.14 0.49 -5.48
CA LEU A 430 -4.85 1.75 -5.71
C LEU A 430 -6.32 1.39 -5.94
N GLU A 431 -7.22 2.28 -5.60
CA GLU A 431 -8.67 2.09 -5.82
C GLU A 431 -9.02 1.79 -7.28
N CYS A 432 -8.19 2.29 -8.23
CA CYS A 432 -8.34 2.01 -9.67
C CYS A 432 -8.42 0.51 -9.99
N GLY A 433 -7.70 -0.35 -9.26
CA GLY A 433 -7.79 -1.81 -9.41
C GLY A 433 -9.19 -2.33 -9.09
N LEU A 434 -9.79 -1.83 -8.02
CA LEU A 434 -11.12 -2.22 -7.54
C LEU A 434 -12.24 -1.77 -8.48
N PHE A 435 -12.11 -0.58 -9.05
CA PHE A 435 -13.12 -0.03 -9.97
C PHE A 435 -13.31 -0.88 -11.23
N LYS A 436 -12.29 -1.62 -11.65
CA LYS A 436 -12.39 -2.57 -12.78
C LYS A 436 -13.47 -3.65 -12.58
N SER A 437 -13.80 -3.97 -11.34
CA SER A 437 -14.87 -4.93 -11.04
C SER A 437 -16.26 -4.40 -11.42
N ALA A 438 -16.53 -3.12 -11.14
CA ALA A 438 -17.81 -2.46 -11.44
C ALA A 438 -17.82 -1.83 -12.84
N TYR A 439 -16.67 -1.37 -13.32
CA TYR A 439 -16.51 -0.64 -14.58
C TYR A 439 -15.31 -1.17 -15.38
N PRO A 440 -15.39 -2.38 -15.96
CA PRO A 440 -14.26 -3.04 -16.63
C PRO A 440 -13.75 -2.30 -17.86
N GLU A 441 -14.59 -1.48 -18.49
CA GLU A 441 -14.27 -0.74 -19.74
C GLU A 441 -13.63 0.64 -19.48
N TRP A 442 -13.51 1.07 -18.22
CA TRP A 442 -12.92 2.38 -17.94
C TRP A 442 -11.46 2.47 -18.42
N ASP A 443 -11.17 3.52 -19.17
CA ASP A 443 -9.80 3.95 -19.46
C ASP A 443 -9.33 4.87 -18.33
N MET A 444 -8.33 4.44 -17.58
CA MET A 444 -7.94 5.07 -16.31
C MET A 444 -6.51 5.57 -16.34
N VAL A 445 -6.27 6.68 -15.65
CA VAL A 445 -4.94 7.20 -15.34
C VAL A 445 -4.95 7.85 -13.96
N SER A 446 -3.84 7.75 -13.22
CA SER A 446 -3.67 8.47 -11.96
C SER A 446 -2.50 9.45 -12.06
N PHE A 447 -2.68 10.66 -11.54
CA PHE A 447 -1.64 11.67 -11.39
C PHE A 447 -1.99 12.63 -10.26
N GLY A 448 -0.99 13.27 -9.68
CA GLY A 448 -1.18 14.16 -8.54
C GLY A 448 0.02 15.06 -8.29
N PRO A 449 -0.05 15.96 -7.31
CA PRO A 449 1.07 16.82 -6.91
C PRO A 449 2.06 16.07 -6.04
N THR A 450 3.26 16.64 -5.85
CA THR A 450 4.26 16.08 -4.96
C THR A 450 3.86 16.20 -3.49
N ILE A 451 3.68 15.07 -2.84
CA ILE A 451 3.48 14.90 -1.40
C ILE A 451 4.71 14.18 -0.83
N ARG A 452 5.10 14.49 0.39
CA ARG A 452 6.17 13.83 1.11
C ARG A 452 5.73 13.51 2.53
N GLY A 453 6.15 12.35 3.01
CA GLY A 453 5.86 11.92 4.37
C GLY A 453 4.40 11.63 4.64
N ALA A 454 3.61 11.26 3.61
CA ALA A 454 2.25 10.78 3.79
C ALA A 454 2.17 9.75 4.92
N HIS A 455 1.03 9.69 5.62
CA HIS A 455 0.79 8.84 6.79
C HIS A 455 1.69 9.13 8.00
N SER A 456 2.35 10.28 8.04
CA SER A 456 3.18 10.70 9.18
C SER A 456 2.98 12.17 9.54
N PRO A 457 3.33 12.60 10.75
CA PRO A 457 3.31 14.02 11.14
C PRO A 457 4.28 14.92 10.37
N ASP A 458 5.15 14.34 9.52
CA ASP A 458 6.04 15.06 8.61
C ASP A 458 5.41 15.28 7.21
N GLU A 459 4.13 14.93 7.06
CA GLU A 459 3.40 15.08 5.80
C GLU A 459 3.38 16.54 5.33
N LYS A 460 3.69 16.70 4.04
CA LYS A 460 3.70 18.02 3.39
C LYS A 460 3.45 17.91 1.89
N VAL A 461 2.79 18.91 1.33
CA VAL A 461 2.51 19.03 -0.10
C VAL A 461 3.24 20.23 -0.70
N HIS A 462 3.82 20.04 -1.89
CA HIS A 462 4.63 21.04 -2.57
C HIS A 462 3.76 22.03 -3.34
N ILE A 463 3.80 23.31 -2.97
CA ILE A 463 2.94 24.36 -3.53
C ILE A 463 3.09 24.48 -5.06
N PRO A 464 4.32 24.55 -5.64
CA PRO A 464 4.47 24.59 -7.10
C PRO A 464 3.93 23.34 -7.81
N ALA A 465 4.01 22.15 -7.18
CA ALA A 465 3.47 20.94 -7.76
C ALA A 465 1.94 20.93 -7.80
N VAL A 466 1.27 21.55 -6.81
CA VAL A 466 -0.19 21.73 -6.82
C VAL A 466 -0.62 22.64 -7.99
N GLU A 467 0.15 23.69 -8.30
CA GLU A 467 -0.13 24.53 -9.47
C GLU A 467 0.01 23.77 -10.78
N ARG A 468 1.07 22.95 -10.92
CA ARG A 468 1.28 22.11 -12.10
C ARG A 468 0.20 21.03 -12.24
N PHE A 469 -0.18 20.39 -11.13
CA PHE A 469 -1.30 19.45 -11.09
C PHE A 469 -2.60 20.09 -11.59
N TRP A 470 -2.92 21.30 -11.13
CA TRP A 470 -4.10 22.03 -11.58
C TRP A 470 -4.07 22.33 -13.08
N GLN A 471 -2.94 22.84 -13.58
CA GLN A 471 -2.77 23.14 -15.00
C GLN A 471 -2.94 21.88 -15.86
N LEU A 472 -2.36 20.75 -15.42
CA LEU A 472 -2.52 19.48 -16.13
C LEU A 472 -3.97 18.99 -16.10
N LEU A 473 -4.62 19.00 -14.95
CA LEU A 473 -6.01 18.57 -14.80
C LEU A 473 -6.95 19.36 -15.70
N VAL A 474 -6.84 20.69 -15.70
CA VAL A 474 -7.66 21.56 -16.55
C VAL A 474 -7.39 21.29 -18.03
N HIS A 475 -6.11 21.25 -18.44
CA HIS A 475 -5.76 21.02 -19.84
C HIS A 475 -6.24 19.65 -20.35
N VAL A 476 -6.14 18.61 -19.53
CA VAL A 476 -6.64 17.28 -19.88
C VAL A 476 -8.15 17.31 -20.08
N LEU A 477 -8.91 17.94 -19.18
CA LEU A 477 -10.38 18.05 -19.31
C LEU A 477 -10.82 18.79 -20.58
N GLU A 478 -10.11 19.86 -20.94
CA GLU A 478 -10.38 20.64 -22.15
C GLU A 478 -10.00 19.89 -23.43
N ALA A 479 -9.05 18.96 -23.36
CA ALA A 479 -8.54 18.19 -24.48
C ALA A 479 -9.23 16.82 -24.68
N ILE A 480 -10.18 16.42 -23.81
CA ILE A 480 -10.96 15.18 -23.97
C ILE A 480 -11.67 15.19 -25.33
N PRO A 481 -11.52 14.12 -26.15
CA PRO A 481 -12.10 14.11 -27.50
C PRO A 481 -13.62 13.97 -27.48
N ALA A 482 -14.25 14.39 -28.60
CA ALA A 482 -15.64 14.03 -28.89
C ALA A 482 -15.79 12.49 -29.04
N LYS A 483 -17.03 12.00 -28.82
CA LYS A 483 -17.41 10.59 -29.02
C LYS A 483 -17.31 10.15 -30.46
#